data_b7d9826614911b187565429ff74d61b8
#
_entry.id   b7d9826614911b187565429ff74d61b8
#
_cell.length_a   1.000
_cell.length_b   1.000
_cell.length_c   1.000
_cell.angle_alpha   90.00
_cell.angle_beta   90.00
_cell.angle_gamma   90.00
#
_symmetry.space_group_name_H-M   'P 1'
#
loop_
_entity.id
_entity.type
_entity.pdbx_description
1 polymer ?
#
loop_
_entity_poly.entity_id
_entity_poly.type
_entity_poly.pdbx_seq_one_letter_code
_entity_poly.pdbx_strand_id
1 'polypeptide(L)'
;EQAASLGDSQKVKAAAGELAEKFGGTSYASLGAMLAAKQSFDAGDLKTAKTQLAWVADNGKDEIRDLARLRLVAVQIDEKAYDEALRQLDSAHAPAFDARFQELKGDVLTAQGKKLEARMAYKAALEKMTGKQSGARELLQQKLDGLGEVA
;
A
#
# COMPACT_ATOMS: atom_id res chain seq x y z
N GLU A 1 -19.87 21.96 2.29
CA GLU A 1 -18.96 21.09 1.52
C GLU A 1 -18.62 19.78 2.26
N GLN A 2 -18.23 19.81 3.55
CA GLN A 2 -17.92 18.61 4.33
C GLN A 2 -19.10 17.64 4.47
N ALA A 3 -20.31 18.12 4.67
CA ALA A 3 -21.51 17.27 4.82
C ALA A 3 -21.89 16.54 3.52
N ALA A 4 -21.72 17.19 2.36
CA ALA A 4 -21.94 16.56 1.05
C ALA A 4 -20.89 15.47 0.77
N SER A 5 -19.62 15.73 1.07
CA SER A 5 -18.52 14.79 0.95
C SER A 5 -18.73 13.54 1.82
N LEU A 6 -19.20 13.70 3.05
CA LEU A 6 -19.52 12.58 3.95
C LEU A 6 -20.71 11.75 3.43
N GLY A 7 -21.76 12.41 2.91
CA GLY A 7 -22.92 11.73 2.31
C GLY A 7 -22.53 10.89 1.09
N ASP A 8 -21.66 11.39 0.23
CA ASP A 8 -21.16 10.68 -0.94
C ASP A 8 -20.25 9.51 -0.55
N SER A 9 -19.41 9.68 0.47
CA SER A 9 -18.58 8.61 1.02
C SER A 9 -19.42 7.45 1.57
N GLN A 10 -20.53 7.74 2.28
CA GLN A 10 -21.43 6.71 2.79
C GLN A 10 -22.12 5.92 1.66
N LYS A 11 -22.55 6.59 0.60
CA LYS A 11 -23.13 5.94 -0.58
C LYS A 11 -22.14 5.02 -1.30
N VAL A 12 -20.92 5.47 -1.49
CA VAL A 12 -19.84 4.68 -2.11
C VAL A 12 -19.53 3.46 -1.25
N LYS A 13 -19.47 3.62 0.08
CA LYS A 13 -19.26 2.52 1.02
C LYS A 13 -20.38 1.47 0.95
N ALA A 14 -21.64 1.90 0.91
CA ALA A 14 -22.80 1.00 0.78
C ALA A 14 -22.75 0.24 -0.54
N ALA A 15 -22.51 0.91 -1.65
CA ALA A 15 -22.39 0.28 -2.98
C ALA A 15 -21.23 -0.72 -3.05
N ALA A 16 -20.08 -0.41 -2.43
CA ALA A 16 -18.96 -1.34 -2.35
C ALA A 16 -19.30 -2.58 -1.52
N GLY A 17 -20.04 -2.42 -0.41
CA GLY A 17 -20.57 -3.54 0.38
C GLY A 17 -21.47 -4.46 -0.41
N GLU A 18 -22.44 -3.91 -1.15
CA GLU A 18 -23.32 -4.69 -2.01
C GLU A 18 -22.57 -5.44 -3.13
N LEU A 19 -21.58 -4.81 -3.74
CA LEU A 19 -20.71 -5.44 -4.73
C LEU A 19 -19.91 -6.60 -4.12
N ALA A 20 -19.37 -6.43 -2.92
CA ALA A 20 -18.63 -7.47 -2.22
C ALA A 20 -19.53 -8.67 -1.87
N GLU A 21 -20.78 -8.43 -1.44
CA GLU A 21 -21.73 -9.49 -1.11
C GLU A 21 -22.21 -10.26 -2.35
N LYS A 22 -22.56 -9.53 -3.41
CA LYS A 22 -23.16 -10.14 -4.62
C LYS A 22 -22.13 -10.67 -5.61
N PHE A 23 -20.96 -10.04 -5.69
CA PHE A 23 -19.95 -10.27 -6.72
C PHE A 23 -18.52 -10.36 -6.16
N GLY A 24 -18.34 -10.80 -4.90
CA GLY A 24 -17.08 -10.77 -4.16
C GLY A 24 -15.88 -11.42 -4.85
N GLY A 25 -16.14 -12.38 -5.76
CA GLY A 25 -15.09 -13.02 -6.55
C GLY A 25 -14.70 -12.28 -7.84
N THR A 26 -15.30 -11.12 -8.12
CA THR A 26 -15.10 -10.38 -9.36
C THR A 26 -14.16 -9.19 -9.20
N SER A 27 -13.54 -8.77 -10.31
CA SER A 27 -12.75 -7.55 -10.36
C SER A 27 -13.55 -6.29 -10.03
N TYR A 28 -14.86 -6.29 -10.30
CA TYR A 28 -15.75 -5.16 -9.99
C TYR A 28 -15.87 -4.91 -8.48
N ALA A 29 -15.98 -5.97 -7.69
CA ALA A 29 -16.02 -5.85 -6.23
C ALA A 29 -14.73 -5.26 -5.69
N SER A 30 -13.58 -5.70 -6.20
CA SER A 30 -12.27 -5.15 -5.83
C SER A 30 -12.12 -3.68 -6.24
N LEU A 31 -12.56 -3.30 -7.44
CA LEU A 31 -12.55 -1.90 -7.88
C LEU A 31 -13.47 -1.04 -7.03
N GLY A 32 -14.69 -1.53 -6.71
CA GLY A 32 -15.61 -0.84 -5.81
C GLY A 32 -15.03 -0.61 -4.43
N ALA A 33 -14.39 -1.62 -3.85
CA ALA A 33 -13.73 -1.50 -2.54
C ALA A 33 -12.53 -0.54 -2.58
N MET A 34 -11.74 -0.54 -3.66
CA MET A 34 -10.64 0.42 -3.86
C MET A 34 -11.14 1.87 -3.97
N LEU A 35 -12.27 2.08 -4.66
CA LEU A 35 -12.90 3.39 -4.74
C LEU A 35 -13.43 3.84 -3.37
N ALA A 36 -14.10 2.95 -2.64
CA ALA A 36 -14.58 3.22 -1.29
C ALA A 36 -13.43 3.55 -0.32
N ALA A 37 -12.31 2.84 -0.44
CA ALA A 37 -11.12 3.12 0.34
C ALA A 37 -10.58 4.52 0.06
N LYS A 38 -10.49 4.92 -1.21
CA LYS A 38 -10.05 6.27 -1.60
C LYS A 38 -10.97 7.34 -1.05
N GLN A 39 -12.28 7.20 -1.21
CA GLN A 39 -13.28 8.15 -0.71
C GLN A 39 -13.23 8.28 0.82
N SER A 40 -13.08 7.16 1.51
CA SER A 40 -12.96 7.15 2.98
C SER A 40 -11.66 7.83 3.44
N PHE A 41 -10.56 7.59 2.75
CA PHE A 41 -9.29 8.25 3.02
C PHE A 41 -9.38 9.76 2.84
N ASP A 42 -9.94 10.21 1.70
CA ASP A 42 -10.13 11.64 1.38
C ASP A 42 -11.07 12.33 2.39
N ALA A 43 -12.03 11.59 2.98
CA ALA A 43 -12.92 12.07 4.02
C ALA A 43 -12.32 12.00 5.45
N GLY A 44 -11.09 11.49 5.60
CA GLY A 44 -10.43 11.31 6.90
C GLY A 44 -10.88 10.07 7.68
N ASP A 45 -11.72 9.20 7.11
CA ASP A 45 -12.14 7.93 7.70
C ASP A 45 -11.10 6.83 7.39
N LEU A 46 -9.97 6.90 8.09
CA LEU A 46 -8.86 5.96 7.89
C LEU A 46 -9.24 4.53 8.28
N LYS A 47 -10.12 4.34 9.25
CA LYS A 47 -10.58 3.01 9.68
C LYS A 47 -11.33 2.30 8.56
N THR A 48 -12.27 2.97 7.91
CA THR A 48 -13.00 2.40 6.77
C THR A 48 -12.08 2.20 5.57
N ALA A 49 -11.21 3.15 5.27
CA ALA A 49 -10.21 3.00 4.20
C ALA A 49 -9.35 1.76 4.41
N LYS A 50 -8.82 1.55 5.62
CA LYS A 50 -8.03 0.37 5.98
C LYS A 50 -8.82 -0.93 5.83
N THR A 51 -10.08 -0.95 6.28
CA THR A 51 -10.95 -2.13 6.15
C THR A 51 -11.19 -2.52 4.69
N GLN A 52 -11.47 -1.54 3.83
CA GLN A 52 -11.67 -1.78 2.40
C GLN A 52 -10.39 -2.27 1.70
N LEU A 53 -9.25 -1.65 2.02
CA LEU A 53 -7.96 -2.08 1.49
C LEU A 53 -7.58 -3.49 1.92
N ALA A 54 -7.81 -3.84 3.19
CA ALA A 54 -7.55 -5.17 3.72
C ALA A 54 -8.43 -6.21 3.01
N TRP A 55 -9.71 -5.90 2.79
CA TRP A 55 -10.59 -6.80 2.04
C TRP A 55 -10.07 -7.07 0.62
N VAL A 56 -9.60 -6.05 -0.10
CA VAL A 56 -9.03 -6.23 -1.46
C VAL A 56 -7.69 -6.97 -1.38
N ALA A 57 -6.87 -6.72 -0.37
CA ALA A 57 -5.61 -7.44 -0.17
C ALA A 57 -5.81 -8.94 0.05
N ASP A 58 -6.95 -9.33 0.66
CA ASP A 58 -7.29 -10.73 0.95
C ASP A 58 -8.07 -11.41 -0.19
N ASN A 59 -8.98 -10.67 -0.84
CA ASN A 59 -9.93 -11.24 -1.81
C ASN A 59 -9.66 -10.82 -3.26
N GLY A 60 -8.90 -9.76 -3.48
CA GLY A 60 -8.51 -9.28 -4.80
C GLY A 60 -7.56 -10.24 -5.52
N LYS A 61 -7.46 -10.09 -6.83
CA LYS A 61 -6.59 -10.90 -7.68
C LYS A 61 -5.57 -10.01 -8.38
N ASP A 62 -4.45 -10.63 -8.72
CA ASP A 62 -3.43 -10.02 -9.56
C ASP A 62 -2.98 -8.62 -9.08
N GLU A 63 -2.84 -7.70 -10.01
CA GLU A 63 -2.33 -6.35 -9.74
C GLU A 63 -3.19 -5.53 -8.77
N ILE A 64 -4.50 -5.75 -8.75
CA ILE A 64 -5.41 -5.00 -7.87
C ILE A 64 -5.18 -5.37 -6.39
N ARG A 65 -4.92 -6.64 -6.13
CA ARG A 65 -4.52 -7.13 -4.80
C ARG A 65 -3.21 -6.50 -4.36
N ASP A 66 -2.22 -6.51 -5.23
CA ASP A 66 -0.88 -6.01 -4.91
C ASP A 66 -0.90 -4.48 -4.70
N LEU A 67 -1.67 -3.75 -5.51
CA LEU A 67 -1.89 -2.32 -5.31
C LEU A 67 -2.60 -2.02 -3.97
N ALA A 68 -3.59 -2.82 -3.60
CA ALA A 68 -4.27 -2.66 -2.31
C ALA A 68 -3.32 -2.89 -1.13
N ARG A 69 -2.45 -3.90 -1.23
CA ARG A 69 -1.40 -4.16 -0.23
C ARG A 69 -0.45 -3.00 -0.05
N LEU A 70 0.03 -2.41 -1.16
CA LEU A 70 0.91 -1.24 -1.09
C LEU A 70 0.24 -0.04 -0.41
N ARG A 71 -1.03 0.21 -0.70
CA ARG A 71 -1.80 1.28 -0.05
C ARG A 71 -2.07 0.97 1.43
N LEU A 72 -2.38 -0.28 1.74
CA LEU A 72 -2.58 -0.73 3.13
C LEU A 72 -1.31 -0.55 3.95
N VAL A 73 -0.16 -0.92 3.40
CA VAL A 73 1.15 -0.72 4.04
C VAL A 73 1.41 0.75 4.35
N ALA A 74 1.09 1.67 3.42
CA ALA A 74 1.25 3.10 3.67
C ALA A 74 0.43 3.57 4.89
N VAL A 75 -0.82 3.12 5.02
CA VAL A 75 -1.66 3.41 6.20
C VAL A 75 -1.06 2.78 7.47
N GLN A 76 -0.59 1.54 7.38
CA GLN A 76 0.01 0.83 8.52
C GLN A 76 1.31 1.48 9.01
N ILE A 77 2.11 2.07 8.11
CA ILE A 77 3.29 2.85 8.48
C ILE A 77 2.88 4.10 9.26
N ASP A 78 1.87 4.82 8.81
CA ASP A 78 1.36 6.02 9.48
C ASP A 78 0.80 5.69 10.88
N GLU A 79 0.16 4.52 11.03
CA GLU A 79 -0.33 4.00 12.30
C GLU A 79 0.77 3.36 13.17
N LYS A 80 2.01 3.27 12.70
CA LYS A 80 3.14 2.56 13.33
C LYS A 80 2.89 1.06 13.53
N ALA A 81 2.01 0.47 12.74
CA ALA A 81 1.69 -0.96 12.72
C ALA A 81 2.72 -1.72 11.84
N TYR A 82 4.00 -1.64 12.22
CA TYR A 82 5.13 -2.09 11.40
C TYR A 82 5.15 -3.60 11.14
N ASP A 83 4.77 -4.41 12.11
CA ASP A 83 4.74 -5.87 11.94
C ASP A 83 3.66 -6.31 10.96
N GLU A 84 2.52 -5.64 10.97
CA GLU A 84 1.45 -5.86 9.99
C GLU A 84 1.89 -5.42 8.58
N ALA A 85 2.55 -4.28 8.47
CA ALA A 85 3.10 -3.77 7.22
C ALA A 85 4.12 -4.76 6.62
N LEU A 86 5.06 -5.27 7.42
CA LEU A 86 6.04 -6.25 6.97
C LEU A 86 5.39 -7.55 6.48
N ARG A 87 4.35 -8.05 7.17
CA ARG A 87 3.61 -9.24 6.71
C ARG A 87 2.96 -9.04 5.33
N GLN A 88 2.40 -7.86 5.07
CA GLN A 88 1.88 -7.53 3.74
C GLN A 88 2.98 -7.51 2.68
N LEU A 89 4.14 -6.94 3.01
CA LEU A 89 5.27 -6.79 2.08
C LEU A 89 6.00 -8.11 1.82
N ASP A 90 5.95 -9.07 2.74
CA ASP A 90 6.53 -10.41 2.58
C ASP A 90 5.60 -11.38 1.84
N SER A 91 4.37 -10.97 1.51
CA SER A 91 3.44 -11.80 0.77
C SER A 91 3.79 -11.87 -0.72
N ALA A 92 3.39 -12.97 -1.37
CA ALA A 92 3.59 -13.16 -2.81
C ALA A 92 2.88 -12.04 -3.62
N HIS A 93 3.58 -11.50 -4.59
CA HIS A 93 3.11 -10.41 -5.47
C HIS A 93 3.70 -10.57 -6.87
N ALA A 94 3.15 -9.83 -7.84
CA ALA A 94 3.63 -9.84 -9.21
C ALA A 94 5.02 -9.18 -9.32
N PRO A 95 5.92 -9.70 -10.19
CA PRO A 95 7.28 -9.16 -10.35
C PRO A 95 7.33 -7.66 -10.68
N ALA A 96 6.31 -7.13 -11.35
CA ALA A 96 6.21 -5.70 -11.65
C ALA A 96 6.17 -4.81 -10.40
N PHE A 97 5.78 -5.35 -9.25
CA PHE A 97 5.72 -4.64 -7.97
C PHE A 97 6.95 -4.85 -7.08
N ASP A 98 7.87 -5.74 -7.45
CA ASP A 98 9.04 -6.11 -6.63
C ASP A 98 9.80 -4.88 -6.09
N ALA A 99 10.14 -3.94 -6.96
CA ALA A 99 10.88 -2.74 -6.56
C ALA A 99 10.10 -1.92 -5.51
N ARG A 100 8.79 -1.75 -5.70
CA ARG A 100 7.97 -0.96 -4.79
C ARG A 100 7.75 -1.66 -3.45
N PHE A 101 7.58 -2.98 -3.44
CA PHE A 101 7.49 -3.78 -2.23
C PHE A 101 8.79 -3.68 -1.42
N GLN A 102 9.95 -3.79 -2.06
CA GLN A 102 11.25 -3.66 -1.41
C GLN A 102 11.51 -2.23 -0.90
N GLU A 103 11.12 -1.21 -1.65
CA GLU A 103 11.22 0.19 -1.20
C GLU A 103 10.43 0.41 0.08
N LEU A 104 9.14 0.02 0.11
CA LEU A 104 8.30 0.17 1.29
C LEU A 104 8.81 -0.68 2.47
N LYS A 105 9.38 -1.85 2.21
CA LYS A 105 10.05 -2.65 3.24
C LYS A 105 11.21 -1.88 3.87
N GLY A 106 12.00 -1.21 3.06
CA GLY A 106 13.05 -0.32 3.52
C GLY A 106 12.50 0.84 4.37
N ASP A 107 11.39 1.46 3.96
CA ASP A 107 10.74 2.54 4.71
C ASP A 107 10.27 2.06 6.10
N VAL A 108 9.63 0.89 6.19
CA VAL A 108 9.21 0.27 7.47
C VAL A 108 10.40 -0.02 8.36
N LEU A 109 11.44 -0.64 7.83
CA LEU A 109 12.64 -1.00 8.58
C LEU A 109 13.40 0.24 9.06
N THR A 110 13.41 1.31 8.26
CA THR A 110 13.95 2.62 8.67
C THR A 110 13.17 3.19 9.86
N ALA A 111 11.84 3.13 9.79
CA ALA A 111 10.98 3.59 10.88
C ALA A 111 11.17 2.78 12.19
N GLN A 112 11.54 1.50 12.07
CA GLN A 112 11.91 0.64 13.21
C GLN A 112 13.36 0.86 13.70
N GLY A 113 14.15 1.70 13.03
CA GLY A 113 15.57 1.89 13.36
C GLY A 113 16.50 0.76 12.89
N LYS A 114 16.01 -0.18 12.10
CA LYS A 114 16.75 -1.33 11.56
C LYS A 114 17.54 -0.95 10.30
N LYS A 115 18.55 -0.10 10.48
CA LYS A 115 19.29 0.54 9.37
C LYS A 115 19.93 -0.45 8.40
N LEU A 116 20.54 -1.52 8.91
CA LEU A 116 21.22 -2.51 8.05
C LEU A 116 20.21 -3.24 7.15
N GLU A 117 19.11 -3.70 7.72
CA GLU A 117 18.05 -4.38 6.99
C GLU A 117 17.35 -3.44 5.99
N ALA A 118 17.10 -2.18 6.38
CA ALA A 118 16.55 -1.15 5.51
C ALA A 118 17.45 -0.90 4.30
N ARG A 119 18.76 -0.83 4.50
CA ARG A 119 19.77 -0.67 3.46
C ARG A 119 19.73 -1.82 2.45
N MET A 120 19.61 -3.05 2.94
CA MET A 120 19.46 -4.24 2.07
C MET A 120 18.18 -4.18 1.24
N ALA A 121 17.07 -3.78 1.84
CA ALA A 121 15.79 -3.64 1.14
C ALA A 121 15.85 -2.56 0.04
N TYR A 122 16.40 -1.39 0.32
CA TYR A 122 16.56 -0.33 -0.70
C TYR A 122 17.50 -0.74 -1.83
N LYS A 123 18.60 -1.45 -1.55
CA LYS A 123 19.47 -1.99 -2.59
C LYS A 123 18.74 -3.00 -3.47
N ALA A 124 17.98 -3.91 -2.87
CA ALA A 124 17.16 -4.86 -3.61
C ALA A 124 16.12 -4.16 -4.50
N ALA A 125 15.51 -3.07 -4.00
CA ALA A 125 14.59 -2.26 -4.79
C ALA A 125 15.29 -1.63 -6.01
N LEU A 126 16.49 -1.06 -5.83
CA LEU A 126 17.29 -0.48 -6.92
C LEU A 126 17.66 -1.51 -8.00
N GLU A 127 17.98 -2.74 -7.60
CA GLU A 127 18.28 -3.85 -8.52
C GLU A 127 17.06 -4.28 -9.34
N LYS A 128 15.85 -4.19 -8.75
CA LYS A 128 14.60 -4.55 -9.41
C LYS A 128 14.03 -3.45 -10.31
N MET A 129 14.52 -2.23 -10.20
CA MET A 129 14.10 -1.12 -11.07
C MET A 129 14.68 -1.29 -12.46
N THR A 130 13.81 -1.46 -13.45
CA THR A 130 14.16 -1.57 -14.87
C THR A 130 13.71 -0.33 -15.64
N GLY A 131 14.52 0.12 -16.60
CA GLY A 131 14.15 1.18 -17.55
C GLY A 131 14.34 2.62 -17.06
N LYS A 132 13.65 3.57 -17.72
CA LYS A 132 13.85 5.02 -17.57
C LYS A 132 13.13 5.63 -16.34
N GLN A 133 13.19 4.99 -15.19
CA GLN A 133 12.59 5.50 -13.95
C GLN A 133 13.60 6.37 -13.18
N SER A 134 14.24 7.32 -13.86
CA SER A 134 15.33 8.13 -13.28
C SER A 134 14.95 8.83 -11.98
N GLY A 135 13.81 9.53 -11.93
CA GLY A 135 13.38 10.24 -10.73
C GLY A 135 13.07 9.33 -9.54
N ALA A 136 12.39 8.21 -9.77
CA ALA A 136 12.12 7.24 -8.72
C ALA A 136 13.41 6.57 -8.22
N ARG A 137 14.34 6.29 -9.13
CA ARG A 137 15.64 5.74 -8.79
C ARG A 137 16.48 6.70 -7.97
N GLU A 138 16.50 7.98 -8.33
CA GLU A 138 17.19 9.04 -7.57
C GLU A 138 16.63 9.19 -6.17
N LEU A 139 15.30 9.21 -6.02
CA LEU A 139 14.64 9.27 -4.71
C LEU A 139 15.02 8.08 -3.83
N LEU A 140 15.02 6.88 -4.39
CA LEU A 140 15.39 5.66 -3.68
C LEU A 140 16.88 5.68 -3.28
N GLN A 141 17.75 6.20 -4.14
CA GLN A 141 19.16 6.39 -3.82
C GLN A 141 19.33 7.39 -2.67
N GLN A 142 18.59 8.49 -2.67
CA GLN A 142 18.59 9.46 -1.56
C GLN A 142 18.14 8.82 -0.23
N LYS A 143 17.12 7.96 -0.25
CA LYS A 143 16.70 7.20 0.94
C LYS A 143 17.83 6.29 1.46
N LEU A 144 18.51 5.62 0.55
CA LEU A 144 19.65 4.75 0.89
C LEU A 144 20.82 5.54 1.49
N ASP A 145 21.18 6.66 0.87
CA ASP A 145 22.27 7.51 1.31
C ASP A 145 21.95 8.18 2.67
N GLY A 146 20.68 8.55 2.88
CA GLY A 146 20.18 9.13 4.13
C GLY A 146 20.28 8.22 5.35
N LEU A 147 20.44 6.89 5.16
CA LEU A 147 20.69 5.96 6.28
C LEU A 147 22.11 6.08 6.87
N GLY A 148 23.01 6.76 6.16
CA GLY A 148 24.40 6.88 6.56
C GLY A 148 25.22 5.58 6.39
N GLU A 149 26.49 5.64 6.71
CA GLU A 149 27.32 4.44 6.79
C GLU A 149 26.92 3.63 8.02
N VAL A 150 26.69 2.33 7.83
CA VAL A 150 26.51 1.41 8.95
C VAL A 150 27.90 0.92 9.33
N ALA A 151 28.31 1.37 10.47
CA ALA A 151 29.57 0.93 11.06
C ALA A 151 29.50 -0.57 11.40
#